data_87c7410004f63f58396824f9d9dd51ca
#
_entry.id   87c7410004f63f58396824f9d9dd51ca
#
_cell.length_a   1.000
_cell.length_b   1.000
_cell.length_c   1.000
_cell.angle_alpha   90.00
_cell.angle_beta   90.00
_cell.angle_gamma   90.00
#
_symmetry.space_group_name_H-M   'P 1'
#
loop_
_entity.id
_entity.type
_entity.pdbx_description
1 polymer ?
#
loop_
_entity_poly.entity_id
_entity_poly.type
_entity_poly.pdbx_seq_one_letter_code
_entity_poly.pdbx_strand_id
1 'polypeptide(L)'
;MIIVLREGASSRETDGLMDFLTGLGGLSVHPVPGEEQTLWGVTGDTGRVDVSRIESFSCVERVLCATAPYPLASRASRPEGTRVQIGSVTVGGPRLAVIAGPCSVESREQILRTAQAVRRSGAAILRGGVLKPRSSPYAFQGMGLEGLALLKEAHEATGLPIVTELLSVRDFDRFIEEVDCVQVGARNMQNYELLRLLGKTDKPVLLKRGLSATLEEWLMSAEYILAGGNPNVILCERGIRTFETCTRNTLDLSAVPAVHHLSHLPVMVDPSHGTGRRWMVSPLARAAVAVGADGLIIEVHPDPEHALSDGAQSVDPAQFDELMRGLRAIAAAVGREL
;
A
#
# COMPACT_ATOMS: atom_id res chain seq x y z
N MET A 1 -10.82 22.02 12.98
CA MET A 1 -11.61 20.92 13.58
C MET A 1 -12.83 21.53 14.27
N ILE A 2 -13.98 20.88 14.21
CA ILE A 2 -15.18 21.30 14.93
C ILE A 2 -15.61 20.16 15.84
N ILE A 3 -15.76 20.43 17.13
CA ILE A 3 -16.26 19.48 18.11
C ILE A 3 -17.73 19.81 18.37
N VAL A 4 -18.59 18.84 18.17
CA VAL A 4 -20.03 18.95 18.47
C VAL A 4 -20.25 18.37 19.85
N LEU A 5 -20.75 19.19 20.76
CA LEU A 5 -21.06 18.75 22.11
C LEU A 5 -22.49 18.19 22.21
N ARG A 6 -22.67 17.21 23.07
CA ARG A 6 -23.99 16.65 23.37
C ARG A 6 -24.90 17.71 24.03
N GLU A 7 -26.14 17.65 23.69
CA GLU A 7 -27.16 18.46 24.39
C GLU A 7 -27.16 18.15 25.89
N GLY A 8 -27.15 19.20 26.73
CA GLY A 8 -27.12 19.05 28.16
C GLY A 8 -25.76 18.69 28.77
N ALA A 9 -24.67 18.76 28.03
CA ALA A 9 -23.32 18.57 28.57
C ALA A 9 -23.05 19.54 29.72
N SER A 10 -22.60 19.03 30.87
CA SER A 10 -22.34 19.84 32.06
C SER A 10 -21.04 20.65 31.90
N SER A 11 -20.99 21.82 32.61
CA SER A 11 -19.77 22.64 32.63
C SER A 11 -18.53 21.87 33.07
N ARG A 12 -18.68 20.96 34.05
CA ARG A 12 -17.57 20.13 34.55
C ARG A 12 -17.00 19.20 33.46
N GLU A 13 -17.83 18.63 32.60
CA GLU A 13 -17.40 17.75 31.50
C GLU A 13 -16.70 18.54 30.38
N THR A 14 -17.27 19.73 30.07
CA THR A 14 -16.69 20.62 29.06
C THR A 14 -15.36 21.24 29.51
N ASP A 15 -15.23 21.58 30.82
CA ASP A 15 -13.99 22.08 31.42
C ASP A 15 -12.86 21.02 31.26
N GLY A 16 -13.15 19.75 31.51
CA GLY A 16 -12.18 18.66 31.32
C GLY A 16 -11.73 18.51 29.89
N LEU A 17 -12.61 18.68 28.89
CA LEU A 17 -12.28 18.69 27.50
C LEU A 17 -11.44 19.93 27.11
N MET A 18 -11.79 21.11 27.67
CA MET A 18 -11.03 22.35 27.43
C MET A 18 -9.61 22.24 27.96
N ASP A 19 -9.43 21.72 29.19
CA ASP A 19 -8.11 21.51 29.79
C ASP A 19 -7.26 20.54 28.96
N PHE A 20 -7.87 19.48 28.45
CA PHE A 20 -7.20 18.53 27.58
C PHE A 20 -6.72 19.21 26.29
N LEU A 21 -7.59 19.96 25.60
CA LEU A 21 -7.25 20.61 24.33
C LEU A 21 -6.17 21.69 24.51
N THR A 22 -6.27 22.49 25.55
CA THR A 22 -5.28 23.54 25.86
C THR A 22 -3.95 22.94 26.29
N GLY A 23 -3.96 21.80 26.98
CA GLY A 23 -2.77 21.05 27.40
C GLY A 23 -1.95 20.47 26.26
N LEU A 24 -2.56 20.26 25.07
CA LEU A 24 -1.84 19.78 23.86
C LEU A 24 -0.89 20.86 23.27
N GLY A 25 -1.11 22.14 23.58
CA GLY A 25 -0.34 23.27 23.03
C GLY A 25 -0.62 23.52 21.54
N GLY A 26 -0.45 24.77 21.11
CA GLY A 26 -0.60 25.17 19.71
C GLY A 26 -2.04 25.12 19.16
N LEU A 27 -3.04 24.88 20.00
CA LEU A 27 -4.45 24.89 19.65
C LEU A 27 -5.16 26.10 20.29
N SER A 28 -6.15 26.63 19.58
CA SER A 28 -7.07 27.65 20.09
C SER A 28 -8.51 27.12 19.98
N VAL A 29 -9.26 27.18 21.07
CA VAL A 29 -10.64 26.68 21.15
C VAL A 29 -11.58 27.88 21.16
N HIS A 30 -12.56 27.87 20.26
CA HIS A 30 -13.56 28.92 20.07
C HIS A 30 -14.97 28.34 20.25
N PRO A 31 -15.62 28.50 21.41
CA PRO A 31 -17.00 28.10 21.57
C PRO A 31 -17.91 28.90 20.63
N VAL A 32 -18.75 28.21 19.87
CA VAL A 32 -19.76 28.79 18.98
C VAL A 32 -21.14 28.36 19.52
N PRO A 33 -21.91 29.22 20.15
CA PRO A 33 -23.25 28.86 20.62
C PRO A 33 -24.17 28.60 19.41
N GLY A 34 -24.81 27.44 19.39
CA GLY A 34 -25.84 27.08 18.42
C GLY A 34 -27.24 27.12 19.09
N GLU A 35 -28.28 27.15 18.26
CA GLU A 35 -29.67 27.16 18.78
C GLU A 35 -30.05 25.81 19.39
N GLU A 36 -29.54 24.69 18.90
CA GLU A 36 -29.85 23.34 19.38
C GLU A 36 -28.62 22.62 20.00
N GLN A 37 -27.40 22.98 19.56
CA GLN A 37 -26.17 22.32 20.01
C GLN A 37 -25.02 23.33 20.15
N THR A 38 -24.16 23.13 21.14
CA THR A 38 -22.93 23.91 21.29
C THR A 38 -21.83 23.32 20.43
N LEU A 39 -21.21 24.14 19.56
CA LEU A 39 -20.09 23.77 18.71
C LEU A 39 -18.81 24.42 19.25
N TRP A 40 -17.70 23.69 19.25
CA TRP A 40 -16.38 24.24 19.51
C TRP A 40 -15.54 24.22 18.24
N GLY A 41 -15.21 25.39 17.74
CA GLY A 41 -14.21 25.55 16.67
C GLY A 41 -12.81 25.42 17.29
N VAL A 42 -12.01 24.46 16.79
CA VAL A 42 -10.62 24.30 17.22
C VAL A 42 -9.72 24.61 16.03
N THR A 43 -8.84 25.60 16.21
CA THR A 43 -7.86 26.06 15.21
C THR A 43 -6.44 25.81 15.71
N GLY A 44 -5.46 25.81 14.79
CA GLY A 44 -4.07 25.46 15.08
C GLY A 44 -3.66 24.16 14.40
N ASP A 45 -2.63 23.46 14.91
CA ASP A 45 -2.13 22.20 14.35
C ASP A 45 -3.05 21.01 14.73
N THR A 46 -4.27 21.03 14.18
CA THR A 46 -5.29 20.00 14.46
C THR A 46 -5.00 18.66 13.77
N GLY A 47 -4.07 18.60 12.83
CA GLY A 47 -3.73 17.38 12.09
C GLY A 47 -3.02 16.31 12.95
N ARG A 48 -2.48 16.70 14.11
CA ARG A 48 -1.78 15.79 15.05
C ARG A 48 -2.61 15.40 16.26
N VAL A 49 -3.85 15.86 16.32
CA VAL A 49 -4.73 15.61 17.48
C VAL A 49 -5.36 14.22 17.34
N ASP A 50 -5.28 13.43 18.39
CA ASP A 50 -5.97 12.15 18.47
C ASP A 50 -7.48 12.38 18.63
N VAL A 51 -8.20 12.30 17.52
CA VAL A 51 -9.65 12.49 17.45
C VAL A 51 -10.39 11.48 18.31
N SER A 52 -9.95 10.22 18.35
CA SER A 52 -10.59 9.16 19.14
C SER A 52 -10.58 9.48 20.64
N ARG A 53 -9.51 10.15 21.10
CA ARG A 53 -9.42 10.59 22.48
C ARG A 53 -10.39 11.74 22.78
N ILE A 54 -10.62 12.66 21.85
CA ILE A 54 -11.63 13.71 22.00
C ILE A 54 -13.04 13.08 22.04
N GLU A 55 -13.31 12.14 21.14
CA GLU A 55 -14.60 11.44 21.09
C GLU A 55 -14.87 10.57 22.32
N SER A 56 -13.84 10.21 23.10
CA SER A 56 -14.01 9.49 24.37
C SER A 56 -14.55 10.34 25.52
N PHE A 57 -14.58 11.66 25.39
CA PHE A 57 -15.19 12.53 26.40
C PHE A 57 -16.73 12.42 26.35
N SER A 58 -17.35 12.24 27.52
CA SER A 58 -18.81 12.05 27.64
C SER A 58 -19.63 13.21 27.06
N CYS A 59 -19.09 14.44 27.10
CA CYS A 59 -19.70 15.64 26.54
C CYS A 59 -19.62 15.74 25.01
N VAL A 60 -18.81 14.91 24.36
CA VAL A 60 -18.64 14.98 22.90
C VAL A 60 -19.65 14.06 22.21
N GLU A 61 -20.36 14.59 21.24
CA GLU A 61 -21.24 13.81 20.38
C GLU A 61 -20.45 13.29 19.18
N ARG A 62 -19.69 14.16 18.51
CA ARG A 62 -18.86 13.84 17.34
C ARG A 62 -17.82 14.92 17.09
N VAL A 63 -16.78 14.56 16.34
CA VAL A 63 -15.75 15.50 15.87
C VAL A 63 -15.80 15.59 14.34
N LEU A 64 -15.87 16.82 13.83
CA LEU A 64 -15.80 17.11 12.38
C LEU A 64 -14.42 17.69 12.08
N CYS A 65 -13.58 16.91 11.43
CA CYS A 65 -12.26 17.38 10.98
C CYS A 65 -12.40 18.10 9.64
N ALA A 66 -11.92 19.33 9.57
CA ALA A 66 -11.81 20.06 8.30
C ALA A 66 -10.65 19.55 7.44
N THR A 67 -9.71 18.81 8.04
CA THR A 67 -8.53 18.21 7.38
C THR A 67 -8.57 16.70 7.56
N ALA A 68 -8.07 15.98 6.55
CA ALA A 68 -7.94 14.53 6.63
C ALA A 68 -7.06 14.12 7.83
N PRO A 69 -7.32 12.96 8.49
CA PRO A 69 -6.51 12.48 9.61
C PRO A 69 -5.11 11.99 9.19
N TYR A 70 -4.76 12.10 7.90
CA TYR A 70 -3.47 11.76 7.28
C TYR A 70 -2.90 12.98 6.52
N PRO A 71 -2.49 14.06 7.22
CA PRO A 71 -2.10 15.32 6.59
C PRO A 71 -0.92 15.18 5.61
N LEU A 72 0.09 14.36 5.92
CA LEU A 72 1.24 14.17 5.05
C LEU A 72 0.90 13.31 3.82
N ALA A 73 0.03 12.31 3.95
CA ALA A 73 -0.42 11.47 2.84
C ALA A 73 -1.51 12.14 1.98
N SER A 74 -2.12 13.24 2.45
CA SER A 74 -3.20 13.93 1.76
C SER A 74 -2.73 14.59 0.45
N ARG A 75 -3.60 14.61 -0.57
CA ARG A 75 -3.37 15.35 -1.82
C ARG A 75 -3.03 16.83 -1.58
N ALA A 76 -3.58 17.44 -0.54
CA ALA A 76 -3.34 18.83 -0.20
C ALA A 76 -1.87 19.12 0.16
N SER A 77 -1.12 18.14 0.68
CA SER A 77 0.29 18.31 1.03
C SER A 77 1.22 18.35 -0.20
N ARG A 78 0.84 17.67 -1.28
CA ARG A 78 1.57 17.64 -2.57
C ARG A 78 0.59 17.56 -3.75
N PRO A 79 0.03 18.66 -4.19
CA PRO A 79 -0.96 18.68 -5.28
C PRO A 79 -0.44 18.08 -6.61
N GLU A 80 0.87 18.22 -6.88
CA GLU A 80 1.56 17.69 -8.06
C GLU A 80 1.73 16.18 -8.07
N GLY A 81 1.49 15.49 -6.94
CA GLY A 81 1.71 14.07 -6.78
C GLY A 81 3.14 13.71 -6.37
N THR A 82 3.34 12.44 -6.00
CA THR A 82 4.64 11.89 -5.62
C THR A 82 5.14 10.92 -6.67
N ARG A 83 6.44 10.99 -6.95
CA ARG A 83 7.18 10.03 -7.77
C ARG A 83 8.18 9.30 -6.89
N VAL A 84 8.14 7.98 -6.91
CA VAL A 84 9.02 7.13 -6.10
C VAL A 84 10.00 6.42 -7.01
N GLN A 85 11.28 6.52 -6.69
CA GLN A 85 12.36 5.87 -7.45
C GLN A 85 12.70 4.51 -6.85
N ILE A 86 12.66 3.44 -7.66
CA ILE A 86 13.10 2.09 -7.30
C ILE A 86 14.22 1.68 -8.27
N GLY A 87 15.47 1.74 -7.84
CA GLY A 87 16.60 1.60 -8.73
C GLY A 87 16.52 2.58 -9.91
N SER A 88 16.45 2.10 -11.13
CA SER A 88 16.31 2.93 -12.35
C SER A 88 14.85 3.24 -12.73
N VAL A 89 13.85 2.76 -11.97
CA VAL A 89 12.44 2.84 -12.32
C VAL A 89 11.72 3.88 -11.48
N THR A 90 10.93 4.76 -12.11
CA THR A 90 10.08 5.74 -11.44
C THR A 90 8.64 5.24 -11.42
N VAL A 91 8.04 5.13 -10.23
CA VAL A 91 6.61 4.85 -10.02
C VAL A 91 5.88 6.17 -9.75
N GLY A 92 4.69 6.37 -10.35
CA GLY A 92 3.94 7.65 -10.27
C GLY A 92 4.34 8.65 -11.36
N GLY A 93 5.16 8.24 -12.34
CA GLY A 93 5.49 9.02 -13.53
C GLY A 93 4.55 8.74 -14.71
N PRO A 94 4.84 9.26 -15.91
CA PRO A 94 4.02 9.03 -17.10
C PRO A 94 4.07 7.57 -17.58
N ARG A 95 5.14 6.85 -17.25
CA ARG A 95 5.32 5.45 -17.60
C ARG A 95 4.77 4.54 -16.51
N LEU A 96 4.02 3.51 -16.92
CA LEU A 96 3.53 2.48 -16.01
C LEU A 96 4.66 1.59 -15.52
N ALA A 97 4.74 1.37 -14.21
CA ALA A 97 5.68 0.43 -13.62
C ALA A 97 5.05 -0.96 -13.51
N VAL A 98 5.63 -1.97 -14.17
CA VAL A 98 5.19 -3.36 -14.03
C VAL A 98 6.19 -4.14 -13.21
N ILE A 99 5.76 -4.57 -12.02
CA ILE A 99 6.49 -5.46 -11.13
C ILE A 99 6.03 -6.89 -11.46
N ALA A 100 6.95 -7.78 -11.80
CA ALA A 100 6.61 -9.17 -12.14
C ALA A 100 7.63 -10.15 -11.57
N GLY A 101 7.18 -11.37 -11.28
CA GLY A 101 8.01 -12.45 -10.76
C GLY A 101 7.21 -13.41 -9.90
N PRO A 102 7.84 -14.44 -9.32
CA PRO A 102 7.10 -15.49 -8.62
C PRO A 102 6.51 -15.00 -7.29
N CYS A 103 5.52 -15.72 -6.80
CA CYS A 103 4.99 -15.53 -5.44
C CYS A 103 6.10 -15.72 -4.41
N SER A 104 6.87 -16.79 -4.53
CA SER A 104 8.04 -17.08 -3.71
C SER A 104 9.23 -17.50 -4.55
N VAL A 105 10.44 -17.22 -4.03
CA VAL A 105 11.67 -17.84 -4.51
C VAL A 105 11.68 -19.28 -4.01
N GLU A 106 11.82 -20.25 -4.93
CA GLU A 106 11.69 -21.69 -4.65
C GLU A 106 12.97 -22.44 -4.97
N SER A 107 13.71 -21.98 -5.94
CA SER A 107 15.03 -22.49 -6.32
C SER A 107 15.79 -21.47 -7.17
N ARG A 108 17.10 -21.68 -7.32
CA ARG A 108 17.93 -20.87 -8.20
C ARG A 108 17.45 -20.90 -9.66
N GLU A 109 17.10 -22.08 -10.16
CA GLU A 109 16.64 -22.26 -11.54
C GLU A 109 15.30 -21.52 -11.76
N GLN A 110 14.34 -21.68 -10.83
CA GLN A 110 13.04 -21.06 -10.92
C GLN A 110 13.14 -19.54 -10.97
N ILE A 111 13.90 -18.91 -10.08
CA ILE A 111 13.97 -17.44 -10.03
C ILE A 111 14.72 -16.87 -11.23
N LEU A 112 15.85 -17.44 -11.65
CA LEU A 112 16.61 -16.97 -12.80
C LEU A 112 15.80 -17.10 -14.11
N ARG A 113 15.15 -18.24 -14.31
CA ARG A 113 14.28 -18.48 -15.49
C ARG A 113 13.12 -17.49 -15.53
N THR A 114 12.49 -17.24 -14.38
CA THR A 114 11.39 -16.27 -14.28
C THR A 114 11.89 -14.85 -14.52
N ALA A 115 12.96 -14.42 -13.87
CA ALA A 115 13.52 -13.07 -14.00
C ALA A 115 13.88 -12.75 -15.47
N GLN A 116 14.54 -13.68 -16.16
CA GLN A 116 14.87 -13.53 -17.57
C GLN A 116 13.60 -13.42 -18.45
N ALA A 117 12.58 -14.23 -18.17
CA ALA A 117 11.34 -14.21 -18.93
C ALA A 117 10.59 -12.88 -18.76
N VAL A 118 10.37 -12.44 -17.52
CA VAL A 118 9.65 -11.18 -17.24
C VAL A 118 10.43 -9.97 -17.77
N ARG A 119 11.77 -9.98 -17.71
CA ARG A 119 12.61 -8.93 -18.29
C ARG A 119 12.41 -8.82 -19.80
N ARG A 120 12.43 -9.95 -20.53
CA ARG A 120 12.21 -9.97 -22.00
C ARG A 120 10.81 -9.43 -22.37
N SER A 121 9.81 -9.72 -21.56
CA SER A 121 8.43 -9.25 -21.80
C SER A 121 8.22 -7.79 -21.40
N GLY A 122 9.21 -7.12 -20.76
CA GLY A 122 9.17 -5.69 -20.47
C GLY A 122 8.75 -5.36 -19.02
N ALA A 123 8.83 -6.32 -18.08
CA ALA A 123 8.74 -5.97 -16.66
C ALA A 123 9.87 -4.99 -16.30
N ALA A 124 9.55 -4.03 -15.44
CA ALA A 124 10.48 -3.00 -14.98
C ALA A 124 11.17 -3.37 -13.66
N ILE A 125 10.52 -4.16 -12.82
CA ILE A 125 10.97 -4.54 -11.47
C ILE A 125 10.68 -6.02 -11.26
N LEU A 126 11.64 -6.73 -10.63
CA LEU A 126 11.49 -8.13 -10.24
C LEU A 126 10.89 -8.23 -8.84
N ARG A 127 9.87 -9.08 -8.68
CA ARG A 127 9.39 -9.49 -7.36
C ARG A 127 9.76 -10.93 -7.05
N GLY A 128 9.92 -11.24 -5.78
CA GLY A 128 10.04 -12.61 -5.28
C GLY A 128 9.97 -12.62 -3.77
N GLY A 129 9.01 -13.34 -3.19
CA GLY A 129 8.91 -13.48 -1.74
C GLY A 129 9.97 -14.46 -1.23
N VAL A 130 10.86 -14.03 -0.35
CA VAL A 130 11.88 -14.90 0.25
C VAL A 130 11.40 -15.51 1.57
N LEU A 131 10.45 -14.84 2.22
CA LEU A 131 9.70 -15.30 3.38
C LEU A 131 8.21 -15.33 3.04
N LYS A 132 7.45 -16.26 3.58
CA LYS A 132 6.01 -16.41 3.28
C LYS A 132 5.17 -16.49 4.54
N PRO A 133 4.25 -15.54 4.76
CA PRO A 133 3.29 -15.62 5.84
C PRO A 133 2.19 -16.63 5.47
N ARG A 134 2.21 -17.81 6.06
CA ARG A 134 1.27 -18.89 5.75
C ARG A 134 0.27 -19.10 6.87
N SER A 135 -0.98 -19.38 6.50
CA SER A 135 -2.02 -19.78 7.47
C SER A 135 -1.79 -21.18 8.02
N SER A 136 -1.12 -22.06 7.26
CA SER A 136 -0.74 -23.40 7.71
C SER A 136 0.76 -23.45 8.03
N PRO A 137 1.17 -23.98 9.20
CA PRO A 137 2.58 -24.14 9.54
C PRO A 137 3.27 -25.23 8.70
N TYR A 138 2.51 -26.07 8.01
CA TYR A 138 3.03 -27.15 7.16
C TYR A 138 3.25 -26.70 5.71
N ALA A 139 2.78 -25.52 5.33
CA ALA A 139 3.02 -24.97 3.99
C ALA A 139 4.45 -24.45 3.86
N PHE A 140 4.92 -24.31 2.61
CA PHE A 140 6.24 -23.74 2.33
C PHE A 140 6.37 -22.33 2.92
N GLN A 141 7.38 -22.11 3.78
CA GLN A 141 7.60 -20.88 4.54
C GLN A 141 8.52 -19.88 3.83
N GLY A 142 9.04 -20.23 2.65
CA GLY A 142 10.08 -19.48 1.95
C GLY A 142 11.49 -20.02 2.22
N MET A 143 12.46 -19.51 1.48
CA MET A 143 13.88 -19.89 1.61
C MET A 143 14.65 -18.96 2.55
N GLY A 144 14.02 -17.92 3.08
CA GLY A 144 14.69 -16.98 3.97
C GLY A 144 15.85 -16.26 3.30
N LEU A 145 16.99 -16.17 4.01
CA LEU A 145 18.17 -15.46 3.53
C LEU A 145 18.83 -16.11 2.30
N GLU A 146 18.70 -17.42 2.15
CA GLU A 146 19.14 -18.10 0.93
C GLU A 146 18.34 -17.60 -0.28
N GLY A 147 17.02 -17.49 -0.12
CA GLY A 147 16.15 -16.93 -1.17
C GLY A 147 16.48 -15.48 -1.50
N LEU A 148 16.92 -14.69 -0.52
CA LEU A 148 17.36 -13.31 -0.76
C LEU A 148 18.64 -13.27 -1.61
N ALA A 149 19.59 -14.13 -1.33
CA ALA A 149 20.81 -14.26 -2.13
C ALA A 149 20.51 -14.67 -3.60
N LEU A 150 19.57 -15.61 -3.80
CA LEU A 150 19.12 -16.01 -5.13
C LEU A 150 18.37 -14.88 -5.87
N LEU A 151 17.58 -14.11 -5.16
CA LEU A 151 16.88 -12.94 -5.73
C LEU A 151 17.90 -11.88 -6.19
N LYS A 152 18.96 -11.67 -5.41
CA LYS A 152 20.06 -10.77 -5.76
C LYS A 152 20.85 -11.27 -6.98
N GLU A 153 21.13 -12.57 -7.09
CA GLU A 153 21.72 -13.17 -8.28
C GLU A 153 20.85 -12.91 -9.53
N ALA A 154 19.53 -13.03 -9.39
CA ALA A 154 18.60 -12.74 -10.48
C ALA A 154 18.58 -11.24 -10.86
N HIS A 155 18.73 -10.34 -9.88
CA HIS A 155 18.96 -8.91 -10.13
C HIS A 155 20.23 -8.67 -10.95
N GLU A 156 21.36 -9.24 -10.53
CA GLU A 156 22.64 -9.10 -11.23
C GLU A 156 22.58 -9.64 -12.67
N ALA A 157 21.87 -10.75 -12.87
CA ALA A 157 21.72 -11.37 -14.20
C ALA A 157 20.80 -10.60 -15.16
N THR A 158 19.86 -9.78 -14.63
CA THR A 158 18.84 -9.13 -15.46
C THR A 158 18.86 -7.60 -15.40
N GLY A 159 19.50 -7.02 -14.40
CA GLY A 159 19.46 -5.58 -14.12
C GLY A 159 18.10 -5.08 -13.60
N LEU A 160 17.15 -5.97 -13.30
CA LEU A 160 15.86 -5.58 -12.74
C LEU A 160 16.02 -5.22 -11.26
N PRO A 161 15.63 -4.02 -10.81
CA PRO A 161 15.49 -3.74 -9.38
C PRO A 161 14.58 -4.76 -8.69
N ILE A 162 14.83 -5.05 -7.41
CA ILE A 162 14.10 -6.07 -6.67
C ILE A 162 13.17 -5.50 -5.61
N VAL A 163 11.98 -6.11 -5.51
CA VAL A 163 11.03 -5.90 -4.42
C VAL A 163 10.73 -7.23 -3.73
N THR A 164 10.84 -7.26 -2.41
CA THR A 164 10.48 -8.43 -1.62
C THR A 164 9.79 -8.04 -0.32
N GLU A 165 8.99 -8.95 0.23
CA GLU A 165 8.20 -8.70 1.43
C GLU A 165 9.03 -8.90 2.70
N LEU A 166 9.05 -7.89 3.56
CA LEU A 166 9.61 -7.95 4.90
C LEU A 166 8.50 -8.34 5.89
N LEU A 167 8.65 -9.48 6.57
CA LEU A 167 7.64 -10.00 7.50
C LEU A 167 7.87 -9.57 8.94
N SER A 168 9.11 -9.39 9.35
CA SER A 168 9.51 -9.17 10.72
C SER A 168 10.61 -8.12 10.83
N VAL A 169 10.58 -7.35 11.91
CA VAL A 169 11.63 -6.39 12.25
C VAL A 169 13.00 -7.07 12.52
N ARG A 170 13.03 -8.38 12.73
CA ARG A 170 14.27 -9.14 12.95
C ARG A 170 15.22 -9.12 11.76
N ASP A 171 14.66 -9.09 10.54
CA ASP A 171 15.43 -9.14 9.30
C ASP A 171 15.61 -7.73 8.69
N PHE A 172 15.21 -6.69 9.43
CA PHE A 172 15.09 -5.31 8.93
C PHE A 172 16.38 -4.80 8.30
N ASP A 173 17.49 -4.79 9.04
CA ASP A 173 18.75 -4.18 8.59
C ASP A 173 19.23 -4.82 7.28
N ARG A 174 19.17 -6.15 7.20
CA ARG A 174 19.60 -6.89 6.03
C ARG A 174 18.72 -6.61 4.80
N PHE A 175 17.40 -6.53 4.99
CA PHE A 175 16.50 -6.20 3.88
C PHE A 175 16.74 -4.77 3.38
N ILE A 176 16.95 -3.81 4.28
CA ILE A 176 17.24 -2.43 3.90
C ILE A 176 18.52 -2.31 3.08
N GLU A 177 19.53 -3.10 3.39
CA GLU A 177 20.79 -3.10 2.63
C GLU A 177 20.69 -3.78 1.26
N GLU A 178 19.98 -4.89 1.17
CA GLU A 178 20.06 -5.80 0.03
C GLU A 178 18.93 -5.66 -1.01
N VAL A 179 17.85 -4.91 -0.74
CA VAL A 179 16.71 -4.76 -1.66
C VAL A 179 16.52 -3.32 -2.13
N ASP A 180 15.91 -3.14 -3.32
CA ASP A 180 15.64 -1.81 -3.86
C ASP A 180 14.33 -1.22 -3.35
N CYS A 181 13.36 -2.08 -2.97
CA CYS A 181 12.08 -1.70 -2.42
C CYS A 181 11.59 -2.76 -1.43
N VAL A 182 11.11 -2.33 -0.27
CA VAL A 182 10.51 -3.21 0.73
C VAL A 182 9.00 -3.27 0.52
N GLN A 183 8.46 -4.49 0.35
CA GLN A 183 7.02 -4.68 0.39
C GLN A 183 6.56 -4.91 1.83
N VAL A 184 5.54 -4.16 2.25
CA VAL A 184 4.74 -4.44 3.44
C VAL A 184 3.48 -5.17 3.00
N GLY A 185 3.35 -6.43 3.39
CA GLY A 185 2.21 -7.27 3.03
C GLY A 185 0.91 -6.81 3.69
N ALA A 186 -0.23 -7.19 3.11
CA ALA A 186 -1.56 -6.81 3.60
C ALA A 186 -1.81 -7.16 5.07
N ARG A 187 -1.24 -8.27 5.57
CA ARG A 187 -1.34 -8.69 6.98
C ARG A 187 -0.50 -7.82 7.93
N ASN A 188 0.49 -7.11 7.39
CA ASN A 188 1.40 -6.21 8.12
C ASN A 188 1.07 -4.72 7.93
N MET A 189 -0.03 -4.38 7.22
CA MET A 189 -0.41 -2.98 7.00
C MET A 189 -0.52 -2.19 8.31
N GLN A 190 -0.98 -2.82 9.38
CA GLN A 190 -1.14 -2.24 10.71
C GLN A 190 -0.02 -2.64 11.70
N ASN A 191 1.09 -3.17 11.20
CA ASN A 191 2.28 -3.39 12.03
C ASN A 191 3.03 -2.05 12.19
N TYR A 192 2.53 -1.22 13.09
CA TYR A 192 3.04 0.14 13.29
C TYR A 192 4.50 0.18 13.76
N GLU A 193 5.01 -0.86 14.40
CA GLU A 193 6.43 -0.98 14.72
C GLU A 193 7.27 -1.05 13.44
N LEU A 194 6.90 -1.93 12.52
CA LEU A 194 7.54 -2.07 11.22
C LEU A 194 7.43 -0.77 10.40
N LEU A 195 6.24 -0.14 10.38
CA LEU A 195 6.04 1.11 9.63
C LEU A 195 6.89 2.26 10.17
N ARG A 196 7.03 2.38 11.51
CA ARG A 196 7.92 3.38 12.13
C ARG A 196 9.40 3.16 11.79
N LEU A 197 9.86 1.91 11.74
CA LEU A 197 11.23 1.59 11.34
C LEU A 197 11.47 1.95 9.87
N LEU A 198 10.56 1.56 8.96
CA LEU A 198 10.62 1.92 7.54
C LEU A 198 10.55 3.44 7.33
N GLY A 199 9.82 4.15 8.17
CA GLY A 199 9.75 5.61 8.16
C GLY A 199 11.08 6.30 8.48
N LYS A 200 12.02 5.63 9.14
CA LYS A 200 13.36 6.17 9.47
C LYS A 200 14.41 5.91 8.38
N THR A 201 14.00 5.36 7.26
CA THR A 201 14.87 5.05 6.11
C THR A 201 14.45 5.85 4.89
N ASP A 202 15.31 5.87 3.86
CA ASP A 202 14.96 6.40 2.54
C ASP A 202 14.53 5.29 1.57
N LYS A 203 14.41 4.04 2.06
CA LYS A 203 14.06 2.89 1.24
C LYS A 203 12.61 3.01 0.72
N PRO A 204 12.36 2.84 -0.59
CA PRO A 204 11.02 2.76 -1.12
C PRO A 204 10.20 1.65 -0.45
N VAL A 205 8.94 1.97 -0.13
CA VAL A 205 8.01 1.04 0.53
C VAL A 205 6.77 0.83 -0.33
N LEU A 206 6.51 -0.41 -0.73
CA LEU A 206 5.27 -0.83 -1.36
C LEU A 206 4.30 -1.32 -0.28
N LEU A 207 3.34 -0.47 0.10
CA LEU A 207 2.37 -0.73 1.17
C LEU A 207 1.10 -1.34 0.61
N LYS A 208 0.88 -2.64 0.83
CA LYS A 208 -0.34 -3.33 0.42
C LYS A 208 -1.51 -3.04 1.35
N ARG A 209 -2.69 -2.79 0.77
CA ARG A 209 -3.94 -2.58 1.51
C ARG A 209 -4.31 -3.83 2.31
N GLY A 210 -4.70 -3.66 3.55
CA GLY A 210 -5.22 -4.72 4.42
C GLY A 210 -6.51 -5.33 3.88
N LEU A 211 -6.76 -6.60 4.22
CA LEU A 211 -7.88 -7.38 3.67
C LEU A 211 -9.27 -6.82 4.00
N SER A 212 -9.40 -6.05 5.09
CA SER A 212 -10.65 -5.43 5.54
C SER A 212 -10.44 -3.94 5.85
N ALA A 213 -9.38 -3.34 5.27
CA ALA A 213 -9.02 -1.95 5.53
C ALA A 213 -9.82 -0.99 4.64
N THR A 214 -10.33 0.07 5.24
CA THR A 214 -10.86 1.23 4.52
C THR A 214 -9.72 1.98 3.82
N LEU A 215 -10.04 2.90 2.92
CA LEU A 215 -9.03 3.78 2.30
C LEU A 215 -8.37 4.67 3.34
N GLU A 216 -9.14 5.16 4.32
CA GLU A 216 -8.63 5.98 5.41
C GLU A 216 -7.60 5.23 6.27
N GLU A 217 -7.90 4.00 6.72
CA GLU A 217 -6.97 3.17 7.47
C GLU A 217 -5.68 2.87 6.69
N TRP A 218 -5.79 2.71 5.37
CA TRP A 218 -4.65 2.48 4.51
C TRP A 218 -3.78 3.75 4.37
N LEU A 219 -4.40 4.93 4.21
CA LEU A 219 -3.69 6.21 4.17
C LEU A 219 -3.10 6.57 5.54
N MET A 220 -3.78 6.24 6.65
CA MET A 220 -3.22 6.37 8.00
C MET A 220 -1.98 5.48 8.20
N SER A 221 -1.96 4.29 7.61
CA SER A 221 -0.77 3.43 7.66
C SER A 221 0.39 4.02 6.84
N ALA A 222 0.11 4.64 5.68
CA ALA A 222 1.10 5.39 4.92
C ALA A 222 1.63 6.60 5.70
N GLU A 223 0.75 7.30 6.42
CA GLU A 223 1.10 8.43 7.28
C GLU A 223 2.17 8.08 8.32
N TYR A 224 2.14 6.88 8.91
CA TYR A 224 3.18 6.43 9.84
C TYR A 224 4.58 6.42 9.21
N ILE A 225 4.69 6.02 7.94
CA ILE A 225 5.96 5.97 7.21
C ILE A 225 6.41 7.41 6.88
N LEU A 226 5.49 8.22 6.36
CA LEU A 226 5.74 9.63 6.00
C LEU A 226 6.14 10.47 7.23
N ALA A 227 5.45 10.30 8.36
CA ALA A 227 5.74 10.99 9.61
C ALA A 227 7.09 10.58 10.21
N GLY A 228 7.60 9.40 9.87
CA GLY A 228 8.95 8.96 10.20
C GLY A 228 10.05 9.67 9.41
N GLY A 229 9.71 10.33 8.30
CA GLY A 229 10.62 11.05 7.41
C GLY A 229 10.80 10.41 6.03
N ASN A 230 10.25 9.23 5.76
CA ASN A 230 10.39 8.54 4.48
C ASN A 230 9.26 8.94 3.50
N PRO A 231 9.54 9.73 2.44
CA PRO A 231 8.55 10.14 1.46
C PRO A 231 8.28 9.09 0.37
N ASN A 232 9.03 7.99 0.34
CA ASN A 232 9.07 7.03 -0.76
C ASN A 232 8.03 5.90 -0.55
N VAL A 233 6.74 6.26 -0.44
CA VAL A 233 5.64 5.32 -0.23
C VAL A 233 4.84 5.13 -1.51
N ILE A 234 4.59 3.86 -1.86
CA ILE A 234 3.75 3.42 -2.98
C ILE A 234 2.62 2.59 -2.38
N LEU A 235 1.39 2.92 -2.71
CA LEU A 235 0.22 2.17 -2.31
C LEU A 235 -0.03 1.00 -3.27
N CYS A 236 -0.57 -0.13 -2.77
CA CYS A 236 -0.91 -1.27 -3.62
C CYS A 236 -2.27 -1.85 -3.24
N GLU A 237 -3.27 -1.63 -4.10
CA GLU A 237 -4.57 -2.30 -4.01
C GLU A 237 -4.38 -3.78 -4.40
N ARG A 238 -4.94 -4.70 -3.59
CA ARG A 238 -4.77 -6.15 -3.76
C ARG A 238 -6.03 -6.97 -3.45
N GLY A 239 -7.15 -6.30 -3.39
CA GLY A 239 -8.43 -6.89 -3.04
C GLY A 239 -8.74 -6.86 -1.54
N ILE A 240 -10.01 -6.71 -1.24
CA ILE A 240 -10.58 -6.72 0.10
C ILE A 240 -11.51 -7.91 0.28
N ARG A 241 -11.73 -8.32 1.52
CA ARG A 241 -12.73 -9.34 1.85
C ARG A 241 -14.14 -8.76 1.71
N THR A 242 -14.97 -9.48 1.00
CA THR A 242 -16.40 -9.21 0.88
C THR A 242 -17.17 -10.50 1.11
N PHE A 243 -18.47 -10.49 0.93
CA PHE A 243 -19.33 -11.67 0.95
C PHE A 243 -19.13 -12.61 -0.25
N GLU A 244 -18.46 -12.13 -1.34
CA GLU A 244 -18.25 -12.93 -2.56
C GLU A 244 -17.19 -14.00 -2.33
N THR A 245 -17.46 -15.21 -2.84
CA THR A 245 -16.62 -16.40 -2.68
C THR A 245 -16.05 -16.95 -3.99
N CYS A 246 -16.47 -16.42 -5.14
CA CYS A 246 -15.96 -16.83 -6.46
C CYS A 246 -14.48 -16.49 -6.62
N THR A 247 -14.05 -15.39 -6.03
CA THR A 247 -12.65 -14.93 -5.99
C THR A 247 -12.10 -14.98 -4.58
N ARG A 248 -10.78 -15.01 -4.46
CA ARG A 248 -10.08 -14.96 -3.16
C ARG A 248 -10.39 -13.69 -2.38
N ASN A 249 -10.44 -12.54 -3.09
CA ASN A 249 -10.85 -11.25 -2.60
C ASN A 249 -11.59 -10.51 -3.72
N THR A 250 -12.29 -9.45 -3.40
CA THR A 250 -12.85 -8.52 -4.38
C THR A 250 -11.81 -7.45 -4.68
N LEU A 251 -11.31 -7.40 -5.91
CA LEU A 251 -10.36 -6.36 -6.34
C LEU A 251 -11.12 -5.03 -6.48
N ASP A 252 -10.79 -4.08 -5.62
CA ASP A 252 -11.45 -2.77 -5.57
C ASP A 252 -10.74 -1.77 -6.50
N LEU A 253 -11.10 -1.81 -7.79
CA LEU A 253 -10.54 -0.86 -8.76
C LEU A 253 -11.03 0.57 -8.55
N SER A 254 -12.14 0.79 -7.84
CA SER A 254 -12.62 2.12 -7.48
C SER A 254 -11.69 2.81 -6.48
N ALA A 255 -10.90 2.05 -5.73
CA ALA A 255 -9.87 2.58 -4.85
C ALA A 255 -8.82 3.42 -5.60
N VAL A 256 -8.51 3.11 -6.86
CA VAL A 256 -7.47 3.82 -7.63
C VAL A 256 -7.83 5.31 -7.82
N PRO A 257 -8.95 5.67 -8.49
CA PRO A 257 -9.31 7.09 -8.63
C PRO A 257 -9.65 7.75 -7.29
N ALA A 258 -10.19 7.01 -6.31
CA ALA A 258 -10.47 7.55 -4.98
C ALA A 258 -9.18 7.93 -4.25
N VAL A 259 -8.14 7.08 -4.27
CA VAL A 259 -6.84 7.39 -3.66
C VAL A 259 -6.15 8.54 -4.40
N HIS A 260 -6.20 8.60 -5.71
CA HIS A 260 -5.66 9.74 -6.46
C HIS A 260 -6.35 11.07 -6.13
N HIS A 261 -7.63 11.04 -5.75
CA HIS A 261 -8.34 12.22 -5.26
C HIS A 261 -7.93 12.60 -3.84
N LEU A 262 -7.79 11.61 -2.96
CA LEU A 262 -7.52 11.81 -1.53
C LEU A 262 -6.04 12.03 -1.21
N SER A 263 -5.13 11.40 -1.97
CA SER A 263 -3.70 11.31 -1.68
C SER A 263 -2.83 11.68 -2.88
N HIS A 264 -1.61 12.10 -2.61
CA HIS A 264 -0.58 12.35 -3.63
C HIS A 264 0.27 11.11 -3.93
N LEU A 265 0.11 10.02 -3.18
CA LEU A 265 0.92 8.81 -3.30
C LEU A 265 0.53 8.01 -4.55
N PRO A 266 1.51 7.42 -5.27
CA PRO A 266 1.22 6.57 -6.41
C PRO A 266 0.55 5.26 -5.96
N VAL A 267 -0.35 4.76 -6.84
CA VAL A 267 -1.16 3.57 -6.58
C VAL A 267 -0.89 2.49 -7.62
N MET A 268 -0.45 1.32 -7.15
CA MET A 268 -0.32 0.10 -7.94
C MET A 268 -1.50 -0.86 -7.67
N VAL A 269 -1.73 -1.79 -8.58
CA VAL A 269 -2.77 -2.81 -8.45
C VAL A 269 -2.18 -4.21 -8.60
N ASP A 270 -2.62 -5.12 -7.74
CA ASP A 270 -2.26 -6.55 -7.70
C ASP A 270 -3.47 -7.42 -8.05
N PRO A 271 -3.74 -7.70 -9.33
CA PRO A 271 -4.85 -8.55 -9.72
C PRO A 271 -4.61 -10.03 -9.41
N SER A 272 -3.36 -10.47 -9.24
CA SER A 272 -3.03 -11.86 -8.88
C SER A 272 -3.58 -12.22 -7.50
N HIS A 273 -3.21 -11.43 -6.46
CA HIS A 273 -3.72 -11.64 -5.11
C HIS A 273 -5.17 -11.16 -4.95
N GLY A 274 -5.60 -10.17 -5.74
CA GLY A 274 -6.98 -9.68 -5.71
C GLY A 274 -7.97 -10.79 -6.01
N THR A 275 -7.76 -11.50 -7.09
CA THR A 275 -8.69 -12.53 -7.55
C THR A 275 -8.36 -13.94 -7.08
N GLY A 276 -7.07 -14.28 -6.94
CA GLY A 276 -6.62 -15.64 -6.70
C GLY A 276 -6.89 -16.60 -7.87
N ARG A 277 -7.15 -16.07 -9.07
CA ARG A 277 -7.54 -16.81 -10.27
C ARG A 277 -6.71 -16.37 -11.47
N ARG A 278 -5.88 -17.26 -12.03
CA ARG A 278 -4.99 -16.99 -13.19
C ARG A 278 -5.72 -16.36 -14.37
N TRP A 279 -6.87 -16.89 -14.76
CA TRP A 279 -7.65 -16.42 -15.90
C TRP A 279 -8.21 -15.00 -15.73
N MET A 280 -8.34 -14.51 -14.49
CA MET A 280 -8.81 -13.16 -14.21
C MET A 280 -7.68 -12.10 -14.17
N VAL A 281 -6.43 -12.52 -14.10
CA VAL A 281 -5.29 -11.60 -13.99
C VAL A 281 -5.22 -10.65 -15.18
N SER A 282 -5.28 -11.18 -16.41
CA SER A 282 -5.17 -10.38 -17.63
C SER A 282 -6.32 -9.36 -17.79
N PRO A 283 -7.61 -9.72 -17.69
CA PRO A 283 -8.69 -8.74 -17.82
C PRO A 283 -8.64 -7.67 -16.72
N LEU A 284 -8.31 -8.03 -15.47
CA LEU A 284 -8.28 -7.06 -14.38
C LEU A 284 -7.01 -6.20 -14.37
N ALA A 285 -5.88 -6.70 -14.87
CA ALA A 285 -4.70 -5.89 -15.12
C ALA A 285 -4.98 -4.78 -16.16
N ARG A 286 -5.70 -5.13 -17.23
CA ARG A 286 -6.15 -4.15 -18.26
C ARG A 286 -7.10 -3.12 -17.67
N ALA A 287 -8.08 -3.54 -16.88
CA ALA A 287 -9.01 -2.64 -16.20
C ALA A 287 -8.28 -1.72 -15.20
N ALA A 288 -7.27 -2.23 -14.47
CA ALA A 288 -6.48 -1.44 -13.54
C ALA A 288 -5.71 -0.31 -14.26
N VAL A 289 -5.13 -0.58 -15.43
CA VAL A 289 -4.50 0.47 -16.25
C VAL A 289 -5.53 1.47 -16.75
N ALA A 290 -6.69 0.99 -17.19
CA ALA A 290 -7.76 1.86 -17.72
C ALA A 290 -8.34 2.83 -16.66
N VAL A 291 -8.39 2.44 -15.37
CA VAL A 291 -8.84 3.32 -14.27
C VAL A 291 -7.73 4.24 -13.74
N GLY A 292 -6.51 4.16 -14.29
CA GLY A 292 -5.44 5.10 -14.00
C GLY A 292 -4.39 4.61 -12.99
N ALA A 293 -4.27 3.31 -12.71
CA ALA A 293 -3.21 2.80 -11.85
C ALA A 293 -1.81 3.24 -12.33
N ASP A 294 -0.90 3.53 -11.39
CA ASP A 294 0.49 3.92 -11.69
C ASP A 294 1.39 2.73 -12.04
N GLY A 295 0.90 1.54 -11.80
CA GLY A 295 1.57 0.30 -12.14
C GLY A 295 0.81 -0.94 -11.72
N LEU A 296 1.40 -2.07 -12.04
CA LEU A 296 0.86 -3.40 -11.74
C LEU A 296 1.89 -4.25 -11.01
N ILE A 297 1.41 -5.17 -10.16
CA ILE A 297 2.24 -6.25 -9.62
C ILE A 297 1.60 -7.59 -9.97
N ILE A 298 2.35 -8.42 -10.71
CA ILE A 298 1.85 -9.66 -11.33
C ILE A 298 2.68 -10.86 -10.86
N GLU A 299 2.02 -11.93 -10.46
CA GLU A 299 2.68 -13.18 -10.16
C GLU A 299 2.91 -13.99 -11.44
N VAL A 300 4.19 -14.30 -11.70
CA VAL A 300 4.64 -15.08 -12.85
C VAL A 300 5.46 -16.28 -12.36
N HIS A 301 5.11 -17.47 -12.77
CA HIS A 301 5.85 -18.69 -12.44
C HIS A 301 6.12 -19.52 -13.68
N PRO A 302 7.32 -20.11 -13.86
CA PRO A 302 7.66 -20.89 -15.08
C PRO A 302 6.88 -22.19 -15.20
N ASP A 303 6.33 -22.70 -14.09
CA ASP A 303 5.48 -23.87 -14.01
C ASP A 303 4.44 -23.68 -12.88
N PRO A 304 3.36 -22.95 -13.13
CA PRO A 304 2.40 -22.58 -12.08
C PRO A 304 1.69 -23.78 -11.41
N GLU A 305 1.62 -24.92 -12.07
CA GLU A 305 0.93 -26.11 -11.54
C GLU A 305 1.76 -26.79 -10.44
N HIS A 306 3.10 -26.66 -10.50
CA HIS A 306 4.02 -27.20 -9.51
C HIS A 306 4.58 -26.14 -8.55
N ALA A 307 4.06 -24.91 -8.58
CA ALA A 307 4.50 -23.85 -7.68
C ALA A 307 4.23 -24.19 -6.21
N LEU A 308 5.23 -23.96 -5.35
CA LEU A 308 5.12 -24.21 -3.90
C LEU A 308 4.20 -23.19 -3.20
N SER A 309 3.92 -22.05 -3.86
CA SER A 309 2.98 -21.05 -3.36
C SER A 309 2.19 -20.38 -4.48
N ASP A 310 0.89 -20.17 -4.24
CA ASP A 310 -0.05 -19.36 -5.04
C ASP A 310 -0.07 -19.66 -6.56
N GLY A 311 0.19 -20.92 -6.98
CA GLY A 311 0.22 -21.32 -8.39
C GLY A 311 -1.11 -21.10 -9.14
N ALA A 312 -2.24 -21.20 -8.44
CA ALA A 312 -3.57 -21.00 -9.02
C ALA A 312 -3.80 -19.56 -9.56
N GLN A 313 -3.06 -18.58 -9.06
CA GLN A 313 -3.16 -17.17 -9.45
C GLN A 313 -1.95 -16.69 -10.27
N SER A 314 -0.91 -17.51 -10.40
CA SER A 314 0.28 -17.18 -11.17
C SER A 314 0.04 -17.43 -12.64
N VAL A 315 0.39 -16.47 -13.49
CA VAL A 315 0.44 -16.66 -14.95
C VAL A 315 1.77 -17.28 -15.34
N ASP A 316 1.81 -18.01 -16.46
CA ASP A 316 3.05 -18.47 -17.03
C ASP A 316 3.76 -17.36 -17.84
N PRO A 317 5.04 -17.53 -18.25
CA PRO A 317 5.77 -16.53 -19.01
C PRO A 317 5.13 -16.15 -20.36
N ALA A 318 4.45 -17.07 -21.05
CA ALA A 318 3.80 -16.80 -22.32
C ALA A 318 2.54 -15.95 -22.13
N GLN A 319 1.73 -16.29 -21.12
CA GLN A 319 0.57 -15.48 -20.70
C GLN A 319 0.98 -14.07 -20.25
N PHE A 320 2.11 -13.95 -19.53
CA PHE A 320 2.64 -12.65 -19.14
C PHE A 320 3.09 -11.81 -20.34
N ASP A 321 3.75 -12.42 -21.33
CA ASP A 321 4.15 -11.73 -22.56
C ASP A 321 2.94 -11.25 -23.37
N GLU A 322 1.90 -12.07 -23.49
CA GLU A 322 0.63 -11.69 -24.13
C GLU A 322 -0.04 -10.52 -23.38
N LEU A 323 -0.07 -10.59 -22.04
CA LEU A 323 -0.60 -9.51 -21.21
C LEU A 323 0.15 -8.19 -21.48
N MET A 324 1.49 -8.20 -21.45
CA MET A 324 2.32 -7.01 -21.65
C MET A 324 2.10 -6.40 -23.04
N ARG A 325 1.94 -7.21 -24.08
CA ARG A 325 1.56 -6.71 -25.42
C ARG A 325 0.18 -6.03 -25.41
N GLY A 326 -0.80 -6.63 -24.77
CA GLY A 326 -2.14 -6.07 -24.68
C GLY A 326 -2.23 -4.78 -23.85
N LEU A 327 -1.41 -4.66 -22.82
CA LEU A 327 -1.38 -3.47 -21.95
C LEU A 327 -0.87 -2.22 -22.68
N ARG A 328 0.02 -2.35 -23.66
CA ARG A 328 0.56 -1.19 -24.41
C ARG A 328 -0.55 -0.38 -25.11
N ALA A 329 -1.50 -1.07 -25.73
CA ALA A 329 -2.62 -0.40 -26.40
C ALA A 329 -3.53 0.35 -25.39
N ILE A 330 -3.77 -0.25 -24.23
CA ILE A 330 -4.61 0.39 -23.18
C ILE A 330 -3.87 1.56 -22.55
N ALA A 331 -2.57 1.40 -22.24
CA ALA A 331 -1.75 2.48 -21.72
C ALA A 331 -1.76 3.70 -22.67
N ALA A 332 -1.55 3.48 -23.96
CA ALA A 332 -1.64 4.56 -24.96
C ALA A 332 -3.02 5.21 -25.01
N ALA A 333 -4.11 4.44 -24.90
CA ALA A 333 -5.47 4.95 -24.92
C ALA A 333 -5.79 5.87 -23.71
N VAL A 334 -5.11 5.67 -22.57
CA VAL A 334 -5.26 6.50 -21.35
C VAL A 334 -4.12 7.51 -21.17
N GLY A 335 -3.32 7.76 -22.23
CA GLY A 335 -2.24 8.73 -22.21
C GLY A 335 -1.02 8.35 -21.39
N ARG A 336 -0.80 7.04 -21.17
CA ARG A 336 0.35 6.50 -20.41
C ARG A 336 1.32 5.74 -21.33
N GLU A 337 2.55 5.64 -20.91
CA GLU A 337 3.60 4.82 -21.57
C GLU A 337 3.77 3.48 -20.86
N LEU A 338 4.21 2.45 -21.59
CA LEU A 338 4.59 1.14 -21.03
C LEU A 338 5.86 0.61 -21.69
#